data_6dbbd5467a36f2df71f162cd192a5629
#
_entry.id   6dbbd5467a36f2df71f162cd192a5629
#
_cell.length_a   1.000
_cell.length_b   1.000
_cell.length_c   1.000
_cell.angle_alpha   90.00
_cell.angle_beta   90.00
_cell.angle_gamma   90.00
#
_symmetry.space_group_name_H-M   'P 1'
#
loop_
_entity.id
_entity.type
_entity.pdbx_description
1 polymer ?
#
loop_
_entity_poly.entity_id
_entity_poly.type
_entity_poly.pdbx_seq_one_letter_code
_entity_poly.pdbx_strand_id
1 'polypeptide(L)'
;EFAMTLMNEPKVLLLDEPTAGINPTLINGLIDRLRRANEEFGITLFVIEHNMRVIMNLADNIYCLAHGEMLAHGTPDEIQNDQRVIDAYLGAH
;
A
#
# COMPACT_ATOMS: atom_id res chain seq x y z
N GLU A 1 -4.24 16.92 -7.16
CA GLU A 1 -2.88 16.46 -6.88
C GLU A 1 -2.53 15.20 -7.66
N PHE A 2 -3.30 14.14 -7.49
CA PHE A 2 -3.02 12.88 -8.17
C PHE A 2 -3.07 13.04 -9.69
N ALA A 3 -4.09 13.70 -10.20
CA ALA A 3 -4.23 13.92 -11.63
C ALA A 3 -3.12 14.80 -12.19
N MET A 4 -2.72 15.84 -11.46
CA MET A 4 -1.62 16.70 -11.87
C MET A 4 -0.30 15.94 -11.91
N THR A 5 -0.07 15.05 -10.96
CA THR A 5 1.12 14.22 -10.95
C THR A 5 1.19 13.33 -12.16
N LEU A 6 0.06 12.74 -12.57
CA LEU A 6 -0.01 11.91 -13.76
C LEU A 6 0.25 12.73 -15.05
N MET A 7 -0.25 13.96 -15.08
CA MET A 7 -0.02 14.84 -16.24
C MET A 7 1.44 15.19 -16.43
N ASN A 8 2.23 15.18 -15.37
CA ASN A 8 3.66 15.42 -15.43
C ASN A 8 4.47 14.17 -15.77
N GLU A 9 3.78 13.07 -16.03
CA GLU A 9 4.38 11.77 -16.38
C GLU A 9 5.46 11.29 -15.40
N PRO A 10 5.17 11.24 -14.09
CA PRO A 10 6.16 10.76 -13.14
C PRO A 10 6.39 9.27 -13.33
N LYS A 11 7.63 8.82 -13.10
CA LYS A 11 7.96 7.40 -13.13
C LYS A 11 7.72 6.74 -11.78
N VAL A 12 7.81 7.50 -10.73
CA VAL A 12 7.57 7.02 -9.36
C VAL A 12 6.61 7.98 -8.68
N LEU A 13 5.58 7.43 -8.08
CA LEU A 13 4.60 8.19 -7.30
C LEU A 13 4.69 7.76 -5.84
N LEU A 14 4.99 8.69 -4.97
CA LEU A 14 5.04 8.45 -3.53
C LEU A 14 3.72 8.88 -2.90
N LEU A 15 3.07 7.96 -2.21
CA LEU A 15 1.79 8.21 -1.54
C LEU A 15 1.92 7.89 -0.06
N ASP A 16 1.63 8.87 0.78
CA ASP A 16 1.69 8.71 2.23
C ASP A 16 0.27 8.66 2.78
N GLU A 17 -0.11 7.49 3.28
CA GLU A 17 -1.43 7.21 3.84
C GLU A 17 -2.58 7.67 2.94
N PRO A 18 -2.62 7.19 1.68
CA PRO A 18 -3.61 7.68 0.73
C PRO A 18 -5.06 7.41 1.12
N THR A 19 -5.31 6.49 2.06
CA THR A 19 -6.66 6.19 2.52
C THR A 19 -7.04 6.94 3.80
N ALA A 20 -6.16 7.78 4.34
CA ALA A 20 -6.46 8.52 5.55
C ALA A 20 -7.66 9.45 5.33
N GLY A 21 -8.65 9.31 6.20
CA GLY A 21 -9.85 10.14 6.12
C GLY A 21 -10.84 9.76 5.02
N ILE A 22 -10.57 8.71 4.25
CA ILE A 22 -11.46 8.27 3.18
C ILE A 22 -12.52 7.31 3.75
N ASN A 23 -13.77 7.50 3.33
CA ASN A 23 -14.84 6.60 3.68
C ASN A 23 -14.50 5.18 3.17
N PRO A 24 -14.63 4.14 4.02
CA PRO A 24 -14.31 2.76 3.62
C PRO A 24 -14.98 2.30 2.33
N THR A 25 -16.16 2.82 2.01
CA THR A 25 -16.85 2.42 0.77
C THR A 25 -16.14 2.92 -0.48
N LEU A 26 -15.26 3.90 -0.35
CA LEU A 26 -14.52 4.48 -1.48
C LEU A 26 -13.12 3.91 -1.64
N ILE A 27 -12.66 3.10 -0.69
CA ILE A 27 -11.30 2.57 -0.70
C ILE A 27 -11.06 1.67 -1.90
N ASN A 28 -12.01 0.81 -2.26
CA ASN A 28 -11.85 -0.08 -3.41
C ASN A 28 -11.65 0.69 -4.70
N GLY A 29 -12.34 1.80 -4.86
CA GLY A 29 -12.17 2.66 -6.03
C GLY A 29 -10.79 3.28 -6.08
N LEU A 30 -10.24 3.67 -4.93
CA LEU A 30 -8.90 4.22 -4.85
C LEU A 30 -7.86 3.16 -5.21
N ILE A 31 -7.98 1.96 -4.66
CA ILE A 31 -7.08 0.84 -4.97
C ILE A 31 -7.09 0.58 -6.47
N ASP A 32 -8.26 0.56 -7.08
CA ASP A 32 -8.42 0.32 -8.51
C ASP A 32 -7.70 1.38 -9.34
N ARG A 33 -7.86 2.65 -8.98
CA ARG A 33 -7.18 3.74 -9.68
C ARG A 33 -5.66 3.65 -9.56
N LEU A 34 -5.17 3.29 -8.38
CA LEU A 34 -3.73 3.14 -8.17
C LEU A 34 -3.16 1.97 -8.97
N ARG A 35 -3.89 0.86 -9.03
CA ARG A 35 -3.50 -0.26 -9.87
C ARG A 35 -3.44 0.12 -11.34
N ARG A 36 -4.42 0.87 -11.80
CA ARG A 36 -4.48 1.30 -13.19
C ARG A 36 -3.34 2.25 -13.52
N ALA A 37 -2.98 3.13 -12.57
CA ALA A 37 -1.82 4.01 -12.76
C ALA A 37 -0.54 3.20 -12.98
N ASN A 38 -0.37 2.12 -12.21
CA ASN A 38 0.78 1.24 -12.37
C ASN A 38 0.72 0.43 -13.66
N GLU A 39 -0.41 -0.21 -13.93
CA GLU A 39 -0.54 -1.13 -15.06
C GLU A 39 -0.63 -0.43 -16.41
N GLU A 40 -1.39 0.66 -16.49
CA GLU A 40 -1.62 1.36 -17.76
C GLU A 40 -0.56 2.39 -18.10
N PHE A 41 -0.01 3.04 -17.08
CA PHE A 41 0.96 4.12 -17.28
C PHE A 41 2.37 3.75 -16.88
N GLY A 42 2.59 2.55 -16.38
CA GLY A 42 3.91 2.11 -15.95
C GLY A 42 4.48 2.87 -14.77
N ILE A 43 3.63 3.49 -13.97
CA ILE A 43 4.07 4.26 -12.81
C ILE A 43 4.37 3.32 -11.66
N THR A 44 5.59 3.43 -11.10
CA THR A 44 5.95 2.69 -9.90
C THR A 44 5.33 3.41 -8.69
N LEU A 45 4.61 2.67 -7.87
CA LEU A 45 3.97 3.21 -6.68
C LEU A 45 4.75 2.83 -5.44
N PHE A 46 5.06 3.83 -4.62
CA PHE A 46 5.62 3.63 -3.30
C PHE A 46 4.58 4.13 -2.31
N VAL A 47 3.95 3.22 -1.60
CA VAL A 47 2.80 3.53 -0.74
C VAL A 47 3.15 3.26 0.72
N ILE A 48 2.95 4.27 1.57
CA ILE A 48 3.07 4.14 3.01
C ILE A 48 1.66 4.08 3.57
N GLU A 49 1.32 2.97 4.20
CA GLU A 49 -0.06 2.75 4.65
C GLU A 49 -0.06 1.81 5.85
N HIS A 50 -0.99 2.00 6.77
CA HIS A 50 -1.20 1.07 7.87
C HIS A 50 -2.52 0.32 7.75
N ASN A 51 -3.30 0.60 6.74
CA ASN A 51 -4.50 -0.16 6.43
C ASN A 51 -4.08 -1.43 5.68
N MET A 52 -4.08 -2.55 6.37
CA MET A 52 -3.58 -3.81 5.82
C MET A 52 -4.37 -4.28 4.61
N ARG A 53 -5.67 -4.01 4.58
CA ARG A 53 -6.51 -4.38 3.43
C ARG A 53 -6.04 -3.69 2.16
N VAL A 54 -5.66 -2.43 2.25
CA VAL A 54 -5.15 -1.67 1.11
C VAL A 54 -3.82 -2.25 0.64
N ILE A 55 -2.91 -2.45 1.57
CA ILE A 55 -1.57 -2.97 1.26
C ILE A 55 -1.66 -4.35 0.62
N MET A 56 -2.47 -5.26 1.20
CA MET A 56 -2.59 -6.63 0.69
C MET A 56 -3.20 -6.69 -0.71
N ASN A 57 -4.04 -5.72 -1.06
CA ASN A 57 -4.69 -5.70 -2.37
C ASN A 57 -3.94 -4.88 -3.42
N LEU A 58 -2.95 -4.12 -3.02
CA LEU A 58 -2.26 -3.19 -3.92
C LEU A 58 -0.80 -3.54 -4.16
N ALA A 59 -0.09 -3.97 -3.14
CA ALA A 59 1.35 -4.10 -3.20
C ALA A 59 1.82 -5.42 -3.79
N ASP A 60 2.92 -5.38 -4.53
CA ASP A 60 3.63 -6.59 -4.98
C ASP A 60 4.66 -7.01 -3.95
N ASN A 61 5.29 -6.04 -3.29
CA ASN A 61 6.26 -6.27 -2.23
C ASN A 61 5.94 -5.36 -1.05
N ILE A 62 6.04 -5.90 0.14
CA ILE A 62 5.68 -5.20 1.37
C ILE A 62 6.87 -5.19 2.32
N TYR A 63 7.12 -4.02 2.91
CA TYR A 63 8.10 -3.86 3.97
C TYR A 63 7.33 -3.48 5.24
N CYS A 64 7.38 -4.33 6.25
CA CYS A 64 6.69 -4.07 7.52
C CYS A 64 7.67 -3.51 8.52
N LEU A 65 7.31 -2.36 9.09
CA LEU A 65 8.12 -1.68 10.09
C LEU A 65 7.38 -1.65 11.42
N ALA A 66 8.11 -1.84 12.50
CA ALA A 66 7.56 -1.72 13.85
C ALA A 66 8.66 -1.16 14.74
N HIS A 67 8.31 -0.15 15.53
CA HIS A 67 9.24 0.49 16.48
C HIS A 67 10.55 0.95 15.81
N GLY A 68 10.45 1.47 14.59
CA GLY A 68 11.60 1.97 13.87
C GLY A 68 12.50 0.91 13.25
N GLU A 69 12.10 -0.35 13.30
CA GLU A 69 12.88 -1.45 12.76
C GLU A 69 12.10 -2.20 11.69
N MET A 70 12.82 -2.80 10.74
CA MET A 70 12.18 -3.67 9.75
C MET A 70 11.81 -5.00 10.40
N LEU A 71 10.53 -5.28 10.45
CA LEU A 71 9.99 -6.49 11.04
C LEU A 71 9.99 -7.65 10.04
N ALA A 72 9.58 -7.37 8.80
CA ALA A 72 9.45 -8.36 7.76
C ALA A 72 9.40 -7.71 6.38
N HIS A 73 9.74 -8.49 5.36
CA HIS A 73 9.69 -8.05 3.97
C HIS A 73 9.31 -9.24 3.09
N GLY A 74 8.43 -9.02 2.15
CA GLY A 74 8.04 -10.07 1.22
C GLY A 74 6.79 -9.73 0.42
N THR A 75 6.26 -10.75 -0.27
CA THR A 75 5.01 -10.64 -0.99
C THR A 75 3.83 -10.57 -0.02
N PRO A 76 2.65 -10.18 -0.49
CA PRO A 76 1.45 -10.20 0.36
C PRO A 76 1.21 -11.54 1.04
N ASP A 77 1.39 -12.65 0.33
CA ASP A 77 1.21 -13.99 0.91
C ASP A 77 2.22 -14.26 2.02
N GLU A 78 3.48 -13.92 1.79
CA GLU A 78 4.53 -14.11 2.80
C GLU A 78 4.27 -13.26 4.03
N ILE A 79 3.85 -12.02 3.82
CA ILE A 79 3.61 -11.08 4.92
C ILE A 79 2.42 -11.52 5.77
N GLN A 80 1.31 -11.91 5.15
CA GLN A 80 0.13 -12.30 5.92
C GLN A 80 0.28 -13.64 6.64
N ASN A 81 1.27 -14.43 6.27
CA ASN A 81 1.60 -15.68 6.94
C ASN A 81 2.78 -15.57 7.90
N ASP A 82 3.38 -14.40 8.02
CA ASP A 82 4.50 -14.17 8.92
C ASP A 82 3.97 -13.91 10.34
N GLN A 83 4.36 -14.77 11.28
CA GLN A 83 3.87 -14.69 12.65
C GLN A 83 4.19 -13.36 13.33
N ARG A 84 5.33 -12.76 13.00
CA ARG A 84 5.72 -11.47 13.58
C ARG A 84 4.76 -10.36 13.12
N VAL A 85 4.33 -10.42 11.86
CA VAL A 85 3.37 -9.47 11.31
C VAL A 85 2.00 -9.69 11.92
N ILE A 86 1.57 -10.94 12.03
CA ILE A 86 0.28 -11.29 12.63
C ILE A 86 0.23 -10.75 14.06
N ASP A 87 1.27 -10.96 14.84
CA ASP A 87 1.33 -10.49 16.22
C ASP A 87 1.32 -8.96 16.32
N ALA A 88 2.01 -8.29 15.41
CA ALA A 88 2.14 -6.83 15.45
C ALA A 88 0.92 -6.10 14.87
N TYR A 89 0.27 -6.65 13.87
CA TYR A 89 -0.75 -5.91 13.11
C TYR A 89 -2.10 -6.61 13.01
N LEU A 90 -2.15 -7.92 12.94
CA LEU A 90 -3.35 -8.63 12.52
C LEU A 90 -4.07 -9.41 13.60
N GLY A 91 -3.41 -9.83 14.63
CA GLY A 91 -3.99 -10.82 15.50
C GLY A 91 -4.01 -10.53 16.96
N ALA A 92 -3.50 -9.42 17.35
CA ALA A 92 -3.20 -9.24 18.76
C ALA A 92 -4.34 -8.68 19.59
N HIS A 93 -5.49 -8.62 19.07
CA HIS A 93 -6.56 -7.95 19.80
C HIS A 93 -7.67 -8.89 20.18
#